data_164de54d5c8fc073486a6cd227e5db65
#
_entry.id   164de54d5c8fc073486a6cd227e5db65
#
_cell.length_a   1.000
_cell.length_b   1.000
_cell.length_c   1.000
_cell.angle_alpha   90.00
_cell.angle_beta   90.00
_cell.angle_gamma   90.00
#
_symmetry.space_group_name_H-M   'P 1'
#
loop_
_entity.id
_entity.type
_entity.pdbx_description
1 polymer ?
#
loop_
_entity_poly.entity_id
_entity_poly.type
_entity_poly.pdbx_seq_one_letter_code
_entity_poly.pdbx_strand_id
1 'polypeptide(L)'
;KQKYNACLIVDDAHGVGVIGETGRGSAEHFYVSGIDIQVGTLSKALGAEGGYAAASREICDYLRNVSRPFIFSTSISAVTGMTALAALRLLEREPERFVGRLMENTRYMKEKLAEAGIPVEPSDTPIIPIILGEEEKTLAYASRCIEEGILLSAIRPPTVPAGTSRIRLTVTAAHTKEELDRAVAVMKAHFPLP
;
A
#
# COMPACT_ATOMS: atom_id res chain seq x y z
N LYS A 1 -7.31 4.88 -23.10
CA LYS A 1 -7.59 6.30 -23.14
C LYS A 1 -7.75 6.81 -24.56
N GLN A 2 -6.71 6.81 -25.39
CA GLN A 2 -6.71 7.37 -26.74
C GLN A 2 -7.82 6.79 -27.63
N LYS A 3 -7.99 5.45 -27.62
CA LYS A 3 -9.01 4.75 -28.43
C LYS A 3 -10.44 5.26 -28.20
N TYR A 4 -10.75 5.73 -26.98
CA TYR A 4 -12.11 6.11 -26.58
C TYR A 4 -12.24 7.60 -26.27
N ASN A 5 -11.20 8.38 -26.50
CA ASN A 5 -11.12 9.80 -26.09
C ASN A 5 -11.55 10.02 -24.61
N ALA A 6 -11.08 9.15 -23.74
CA ALA A 6 -11.45 9.14 -22.33
C ALA A 6 -10.43 9.89 -21.46
N CYS A 7 -10.88 10.49 -20.36
CA CYS A 7 -10.03 10.99 -19.30
C CYS A 7 -9.56 9.82 -18.45
N LEU A 8 -8.25 9.75 -18.17
CA LEU A 8 -7.65 8.72 -17.31
C LEU A 8 -7.33 9.32 -15.94
N ILE A 9 -8.04 8.84 -14.93
CA ILE A 9 -7.78 9.14 -13.53
C ILE A 9 -7.19 7.89 -12.88
N VAL A 10 -6.04 8.03 -12.22
CA VAL A 10 -5.39 6.93 -11.48
C VAL A 10 -5.35 7.30 -10.00
N ASP A 11 -5.98 6.48 -9.17
CA ASP A 11 -5.77 6.54 -7.72
C ASP A 11 -4.56 5.68 -7.37
N ASP A 12 -3.49 6.36 -7.03
CA ASP A 12 -2.17 5.78 -6.74
C ASP A 12 -1.82 5.89 -5.24
N ALA A 13 -2.83 5.96 -4.39
CA ALA A 13 -2.66 6.12 -2.95
C ALA A 13 -1.84 4.99 -2.29
N HIS A 14 -1.78 3.81 -2.90
CA HIS A 14 -0.96 2.69 -2.48
C HIS A 14 0.29 2.47 -3.35
N GLY A 15 0.45 3.22 -4.43
CA GLY A 15 1.56 3.08 -5.37
C GLY A 15 2.72 4.05 -5.09
N VAL A 16 2.40 5.31 -4.85
CA VAL A 16 3.43 6.35 -4.59
C VAL A 16 4.22 6.04 -3.33
N GLY A 17 5.55 6.06 -3.43
CA GLY A 17 6.49 5.67 -2.38
C GLY A 17 6.61 4.16 -2.16
N VAL A 18 6.01 3.34 -3.04
CA VAL A 18 5.89 1.88 -2.88
C VAL A 18 6.35 1.12 -4.11
N ILE A 19 5.81 1.43 -5.29
CA ILE A 19 6.13 0.76 -6.55
C ILE A 19 6.75 1.74 -7.56
N GLY A 20 7.38 1.17 -8.60
CA GLY A 20 8.28 1.88 -9.50
C GLY A 20 9.70 1.91 -8.95
N GLU A 21 10.69 2.09 -9.80
CA GLU A 21 12.12 2.06 -9.45
C GLU A 21 12.48 3.16 -8.45
N THR A 22 11.90 4.34 -8.61
CA THR A 22 12.13 5.49 -7.72
C THR A 22 10.94 5.80 -6.80
N GLY A 23 9.90 4.96 -6.80
CA GLY A 23 8.69 5.12 -5.97
C GLY A 23 7.71 6.15 -6.50
N ARG A 24 7.73 6.43 -7.81
CA ARG A 24 6.75 7.34 -8.44
C ARG A 24 5.39 6.68 -8.73
N GLY A 25 5.21 5.45 -8.29
CA GLY A 25 3.93 4.76 -8.34
C GLY A 25 3.66 4.04 -9.65
N SER A 26 2.38 3.82 -9.93
CA SER A 26 1.91 2.97 -11.02
C SER A 26 2.38 3.44 -12.41
N ALA A 27 2.45 4.74 -12.64
CA ALA A 27 2.89 5.28 -13.93
C ALA A 27 4.33 4.87 -14.25
N GLU A 28 5.22 4.98 -13.27
CA GLU A 28 6.61 4.54 -13.41
C GLU A 28 6.70 3.02 -13.54
N HIS A 29 6.01 2.28 -12.67
CA HIS A 29 6.04 0.82 -12.65
C HIS A 29 5.62 0.19 -13.99
N PHE A 30 4.60 0.73 -14.64
CA PHE A 30 4.11 0.24 -15.92
C PHE A 30 4.68 0.99 -17.14
N TYR A 31 5.60 1.92 -16.94
CA TYR A 31 6.18 2.76 -18.02
C TYR A 31 5.11 3.48 -18.86
N VAL A 32 4.06 3.97 -18.19
CA VAL A 32 2.92 4.61 -18.84
C VAL A 32 2.98 6.12 -18.68
N SER A 33 2.71 6.84 -19.76
CA SER A 33 2.55 8.30 -19.79
C SER A 33 1.11 8.69 -20.16
N GLY A 34 0.77 9.97 -19.97
CA GLY A 34 -0.51 10.52 -20.40
C GLY A 34 -1.67 10.25 -19.43
N ILE A 35 -1.40 10.06 -18.14
CA ILE A 35 -2.41 10.15 -17.09
C ILE A 35 -2.87 11.61 -17.01
N ASP A 36 -4.19 11.83 -16.99
CA ASP A 36 -4.74 13.19 -16.91
C ASP A 36 -4.79 13.68 -15.48
N ILE A 37 -5.15 12.81 -14.54
CA ILE A 37 -5.20 13.12 -13.12
C ILE A 37 -4.62 11.94 -12.35
N GLN A 38 -3.58 12.18 -11.57
CA GLN A 38 -3.05 11.23 -10.61
C GLN A 38 -3.45 11.66 -9.21
N VAL A 39 -4.15 10.80 -8.49
CA VAL A 39 -4.55 11.00 -7.09
C VAL A 39 -3.62 10.22 -6.19
N GLY A 40 -3.19 10.82 -5.10
CA GLY A 40 -2.36 10.17 -4.11
C GLY A 40 -2.69 10.62 -2.70
N THR A 41 -2.08 9.94 -1.72
CA THR A 41 -2.23 10.29 -0.31
C THR A 41 -0.89 10.66 0.31
N LEU A 42 -0.93 11.57 1.26
CA LEU A 42 0.22 11.92 2.10
C LEU A 42 0.30 11.03 3.35
N SER A 43 -0.78 10.28 3.66
CA SER A 43 -0.95 9.57 4.94
C SER A 43 -0.44 8.11 4.96
N LYS A 44 0.16 7.63 3.88
CA LYS A 44 0.75 6.29 3.79
C LYS A 44 2.27 6.38 3.73
N ALA A 45 2.87 6.16 2.57
CA ALA A 45 4.33 6.13 2.43
C ALA A 45 5.02 7.46 2.83
N LEU A 46 4.35 8.60 2.67
CA LEU A 46 4.90 9.91 3.02
C LEU A 46 4.72 10.29 4.51
N GLY A 47 3.96 9.51 5.29
CA GLY A 47 3.85 9.66 6.75
C GLY A 47 3.30 11.00 7.25
N ALA A 48 2.47 11.67 6.45
CA ALA A 48 1.83 12.93 6.80
C ALA A 48 0.30 12.79 6.74
N GLU A 49 -0.46 13.87 6.73
CA GLU A 49 -1.91 13.85 6.58
C GLU A 49 -2.34 14.50 5.27
N GLY A 50 -3.47 14.03 4.69
CA GLY A 50 -4.09 14.61 3.52
C GLY A 50 -3.91 13.79 2.26
N GLY A 51 -4.30 14.39 1.15
CA GLY A 51 -4.20 13.85 -0.18
C GLY A 51 -3.93 14.93 -1.21
N TYR A 52 -3.66 14.52 -2.44
CA TYR A 52 -3.41 15.45 -3.53
C TYR A 52 -3.95 14.91 -4.85
N ALA A 53 -4.20 15.82 -5.78
CA ALA A 53 -4.40 15.52 -7.18
C ALA A 53 -3.32 16.24 -8.00
N ALA A 54 -2.59 15.51 -8.82
CA ALA A 54 -1.60 16.03 -9.73
C ALA A 54 -2.13 15.93 -11.16
N ALA A 55 -2.17 17.06 -11.88
CA ALA A 55 -2.74 17.16 -13.22
C ALA A 55 -2.15 18.37 -13.95
N SER A 56 -2.63 18.66 -15.17
CA SER A 56 -2.30 19.91 -15.84
C SER A 56 -2.77 21.12 -15.04
N ARG A 57 -2.21 22.29 -15.34
CA ARG A 57 -2.59 23.52 -14.66
C ARG A 57 -4.07 23.83 -14.79
N GLU A 58 -4.62 23.64 -15.99
CA GLU A 58 -6.03 23.89 -16.29
C GLU A 58 -6.95 23.00 -15.46
N ILE A 59 -6.61 21.70 -15.34
CA ILE A 59 -7.36 20.76 -14.51
C ILE A 59 -7.24 21.14 -13.03
N CYS A 60 -6.04 21.48 -12.56
CA CYS A 60 -5.84 21.89 -11.16
C CYS A 60 -6.62 23.16 -10.84
N ASP A 61 -6.64 24.15 -11.73
CA ASP A 61 -7.39 25.39 -11.54
C ASP A 61 -8.91 25.13 -11.58
N TYR A 62 -9.36 24.22 -12.46
CA TYR A 62 -10.76 23.78 -12.46
C TYR A 62 -11.13 23.11 -11.13
N LEU A 63 -10.35 22.16 -10.65
CA LEU A 63 -10.60 21.45 -9.38
C LEU A 63 -10.67 22.43 -8.19
N ARG A 64 -9.78 23.40 -8.12
CA ARG A 64 -9.79 24.42 -7.05
C ARG A 64 -11.09 25.25 -7.01
N ASN A 65 -11.73 25.45 -8.16
CA ASN A 65 -12.92 26.27 -8.27
C ASN A 65 -14.24 25.51 -8.19
N VAL A 66 -14.23 24.17 -8.44
CA VAL A 66 -15.47 23.40 -8.52
C VAL A 66 -15.52 22.20 -7.57
N SER A 67 -14.37 21.72 -7.06
CA SER A 67 -14.35 20.57 -6.17
C SER A 67 -14.88 20.95 -4.79
N ARG A 68 -16.13 20.59 -4.52
CA ARG A 68 -16.78 20.87 -3.23
C ARG A 68 -15.99 20.36 -2.02
N PRO A 69 -15.46 19.11 -2.01
CA PRO A 69 -14.63 18.64 -0.89
C PRO A 69 -13.40 19.52 -0.64
N PHE A 70 -12.78 20.04 -1.71
CA PHE A 70 -11.64 20.94 -1.58
C PHE A 70 -12.05 22.32 -1.05
N ILE A 71 -13.11 22.92 -1.62
CA ILE A 71 -13.57 24.29 -1.27
C ILE A 71 -14.05 24.37 0.18
N PHE A 72 -14.77 23.34 0.66
CA PHE A 72 -15.39 23.33 1.99
C PHE A 72 -14.58 22.57 3.05
N SER A 73 -13.35 22.17 2.75
CA SER A 73 -12.43 21.59 3.73
C SER A 73 -11.37 22.58 4.15
N THR A 74 -11.03 22.55 5.44
CA THR A 74 -9.89 23.33 5.96
C THR A 74 -8.59 22.79 5.36
N SER A 75 -7.68 23.69 4.99
CA SER A 75 -6.38 23.30 4.45
C SER A 75 -5.54 22.54 5.48
N ILE A 76 -4.62 21.71 4.98
CA ILE A 76 -3.61 21.07 5.83
C ILE A 76 -2.72 22.14 6.50
N SER A 77 -2.17 21.81 7.66
CA SER A 77 -1.26 22.72 8.36
C SER A 77 0.07 22.88 7.61
N ALA A 78 0.78 23.99 7.84
CA ALA A 78 2.11 24.19 7.30
C ALA A 78 3.09 23.07 7.76
N VAL A 79 2.95 22.60 8.99
CA VAL A 79 3.76 21.48 9.53
C VAL A 79 3.53 20.20 8.72
N THR A 80 2.28 19.85 8.48
CA THR A 80 1.91 18.69 7.65
C THR A 80 2.50 18.80 6.24
N GLY A 81 2.37 19.98 5.61
CA GLY A 81 2.94 20.23 4.29
C GLY A 81 4.46 20.10 4.26
N MET A 82 5.16 20.62 5.27
CA MET A 82 6.61 20.50 5.37
C MET A 82 7.06 19.07 5.65
N THR A 83 6.32 18.31 6.45
CA THR A 83 6.58 16.88 6.69
C THR A 83 6.49 16.08 5.39
N ALA A 84 5.41 16.26 4.63
CA ALA A 84 5.22 15.61 3.34
C ALA A 84 6.34 15.98 2.34
N LEU A 85 6.72 17.26 2.28
CA LEU A 85 7.80 17.72 1.42
C LEU A 85 9.16 17.11 1.81
N ALA A 86 9.46 17.02 3.11
CA ALA A 86 10.69 16.40 3.61
C ALA A 86 10.74 14.91 3.25
N ALA A 87 9.63 14.18 3.44
CA ALA A 87 9.52 12.77 3.08
C ALA A 87 9.71 12.55 1.56
N LEU A 88 9.08 13.39 0.73
CA LEU A 88 9.22 13.32 -0.71
C LEU A 88 10.68 13.56 -1.16
N ARG A 89 11.36 14.55 -0.58
CA ARG A 89 12.77 14.83 -0.86
C ARG A 89 13.71 13.69 -0.43
N LEU A 90 13.39 13.02 0.68
CA LEU A 90 14.12 11.82 1.10
C LEU A 90 13.94 10.68 0.11
N LEU A 91 12.72 10.43 -0.31
CA LEU A 91 12.40 9.41 -1.31
C LEU A 91 13.12 9.67 -2.65
N GLU A 92 13.13 10.92 -3.13
CA GLU A 92 13.85 11.29 -4.35
C GLU A 92 15.36 11.10 -4.27
N ARG A 93 15.96 11.37 -3.11
CA ARG A 93 17.40 11.25 -2.93
C ARG A 93 17.89 9.83 -2.65
N GLU A 94 17.08 9.03 -1.98
CA GLU A 94 17.47 7.72 -1.47
C GLU A 94 16.43 6.64 -1.80
N PRO A 95 15.99 6.48 -3.07
CA PRO A 95 14.92 5.54 -3.43
C PRO A 95 15.28 4.10 -3.04
N GLU A 96 16.52 3.69 -3.23
CA GLU A 96 17.00 2.35 -2.83
C GLU A 96 16.84 2.08 -1.34
N ARG A 97 17.06 3.07 -0.50
CA ARG A 97 16.90 2.92 0.95
C ARG A 97 15.45 2.64 1.36
N PHE A 98 14.49 3.18 0.64
CA PHE A 98 13.06 3.07 0.96
C PHE A 98 12.37 2.04 0.06
N VAL A 99 12.32 2.27 -1.23
CA VAL A 99 11.61 1.39 -2.18
C VAL A 99 12.40 0.11 -2.43
N GLY A 100 13.70 0.20 -2.68
CA GLY A 100 14.56 -0.96 -2.91
C GLY A 100 14.51 -1.93 -1.72
N ARG A 101 14.73 -1.42 -0.50
CA ARG A 101 14.65 -2.21 0.72
C ARG A 101 13.26 -2.77 1.00
N LEU A 102 12.20 -2.00 0.71
CA LEU A 102 10.82 -2.47 0.82
C LEU A 102 10.58 -3.68 -0.08
N MET A 103 11.01 -3.60 -1.33
CA MET A 103 10.81 -4.67 -2.31
C MET A 103 11.67 -5.89 -2.00
N GLU A 104 12.89 -5.70 -1.49
CA GLU A 104 13.73 -6.79 -0.97
C GLU A 104 13.05 -7.52 0.19
N ASN A 105 12.58 -6.79 1.20
CA ASN A 105 11.86 -7.36 2.33
C ASN A 105 10.56 -8.07 1.90
N THR A 106 9.85 -7.51 0.91
CA THR A 106 8.63 -8.10 0.36
C THR A 106 8.92 -9.44 -0.31
N ARG A 107 9.95 -9.51 -1.14
CA ARG A 107 10.38 -10.75 -1.80
C ARG A 107 10.77 -11.80 -0.75
N TYR A 108 11.62 -11.43 0.18
CA TYR A 108 12.05 -12.29 1.28
C TYR A 108 10.85 -12.85 2.06
N MET A 109 9.89 -12.01 2.44
CA MET A 109 8.69 -12.45 3.17
C MET A 109 7.87 -13.45 2.37
N LYS A 110 7.67 -13.21 1.06
CA LYS A 110 6.93 -14.13 0.19
C LYS A 110 7.63 -15.50 0.06
N GLU A 111 8.94 -15.50 -0.08
CA GLU A 111 9.76 -16.71 -0.13
C GLU A 111 9.61 -17.51 1.18
N LYS A 112 9.73 -16.84 2.33
CA LYS A 112 9.59 -17.48 3.64
C LYS A 112 8.19 -18.02 3.92
N LEU A 113 7.15 -17.32 3.50
CA LEU A 113 5.77 -17.81 3.60
C LEU A 113 5.57 -19.06 2.74
N ALA A 114 6.09 -19.08 1.51
CA ALA A 114 6.03 -20.24 0.62
C ALA A 114 6.78 -21.45 1.21
N GLU A 115 8.00 -21.25 1.74
CA GLU A 115 8.77 -22.28 2.45
C GLU A 115 8.01 -22.81 3.67
N ALA A 116 7.24 -21.98 4.33
CA ALA A 116 6.39 -22.37 5.47
C ALA A 116 5.11 -23.12 5.07
N GLY A 117 4.80 -23.23 3.77
CA GLY A 117 3.57 -23.84 3.25
C GLY A 117 2.35 -22.93 3.34
N ILE A 118 2.53 -21.62 3.56
CA ILE A 118 1.47 -20.63 3.57
C ILE A 118 1.25 -20.11 2.14
N PRO A 119 0.08 -20.31 1.54
CA PRO A 119 -0.18 -19.90 0.16
C PRO A 119 -0.15 -18.37 0.04
N VAL A 120 0.57 -17.88 -0.97
CA VAL A 120 0.72 -16.46 -1.27
C VAL A 120 0.27 -16.22 -2.70
N GLU A 121 -0.68 -15.32 -2.89
CA GLU A 121 -1.10 -14.89 -4.22
C GLU A 121 0.01 -14.07 -4.91
N PRO A 122 0.23 -14.26 -6.21
CA PRO A 122 1.17 -13.45 -6.98
C PRO A 122 0.82 -11.96 -6.89
N SER A 123 1.78 -11.13 -6.56
CA SER A 123 1.61 -9.69 -6.41
C SER A 123 2.96 -9.00 -6.49
N ASP A 124 3.03 -7.84 -7.14
CA ASP A 124 4.24 -7.00 -7.20
C ASP A 124 4.26 -5.94 -6.09
N THR A 125 3.35 -6.04 -5.12
CA THR A 125 3.22 -5.06 -4.04
C THR A 125 3.61 -5.65 -2.68
N PRO A 126 3.95 -4.81 -1.68
CA PRO A 126 4.22 -5.24 -0.32
C PRO A 126 2.97 -5.62 0.48
N ILE A 127 1.79 -5.52 -0.12
CA ILE A 127 0.54 -6.02 0.46
C ILE A 127 0.38 -7.47 0.01
N ILE A 128 0.49 -8.39 0.95
CA ILE A 128 0.45 -9.83 0.71
C ILE A 128 -0.88 -10.37 1.24
N PRO A 129 -1.85 -10.71 0.36
CA PRO A 129 -3.09 -11.33 0.80
C PRO A 129 -2.89 -12.82 1.05
N ILE A 130 -3.37 -13.31 2.19
CA ILE A 130 -3.41 -14.74 2.54
C ILE A 130 -4.89 -15.09 2.72
N ILE A 131 -5.48 -15.75 1.73
CA ILE A 131 -6.91 -16.06 1.68
C ILE A 131 -7.20 -17.27 2.56
N LEU A 132 -8.10 -17.10 3.54
CA LEU A 132 -8.56 -18.16 4.45
C LEU A 132 -10.02 -18.55 4.21
N GLY A 133 -10.77 -17.72 3.46
CA GLY A 133 -12.14 -17.97 3.05
C GLY A 133 -13.16 -17.58 4.11
N GLU A 134 -13.21 -18.28 5.23
CA GLU A 134 -14.20 -18.06 6.28
C GLU A 134 -13.82 -16.92 7.22
N GLU A 135 -14.82 -16.13 7.62
CA GLU A 135 -14.64 -14.96 8.49
C GLU A 135 -14.11 -15.37 9.87
N GLU A 136 -14.76 -16.35 10.51
CA GLU A 136 -14.41 -16.81 11.85
C GLU A 136 -12.99 -17.38 11.91
N LYS A 137 -12.61 -18.20 10.93
CA LYS A 137 -11.24 -18.73 10.82
C LYS A 137 -10.22 -17.61 10.67
N THR A 138 -10.53 -16.60 9.85
CA THR A 138 -9.63 -15.47 9.59
C THR A 138 -9.42 -14.63 10.85
N LEU A 139 -10.50 -14.36 11.60
CA LEU A 139 -10.43 -13.63 12.86
C LEU A 139 -9.67 -14.40 13.94
N ALA A 140 -9.98 -15.71 14.10
CA ALA A 140 -9.29 -16.56 15.06
C ALA A 140 -7.79 -16.67 14.77
N TYR A 141 -7.42 -16.81 13.51
CA TYR A 141 -6.02 -16.85 13.09
C TYR A 141 -5.29 -15.53 13.41
N ALA A 142 -5.89 -14.39 13.04
CA ALA A 142 -5.32 -13.08 13.35
C ALA A 142 -5.15 -12.88 14.86
N SER A 143 -6.16 -13.24 15.66
CA SER A 143 -6.12 -13.12 17.14
C SER A 143 -4.95 -13.89 17.75
N ARG A 144 -4.75 -15.15 17.35
CA ARG A 144 -3.64 -15.98 17.84
C ARG A 144 -2.27 -15.39 17.49
N CYS A 145 -2.11 -14.87 16.28
CA CYS A 145 -0.87 -14.20 15.89
C CYS A 145 -0.63 -12.91 16.71
N ILE A 146 -1.69 -12.15 16.99
CA ILE A 146 -1.61 -10.94 17.83
C ILE A 146 -1.20 -11.27 19.25
N GLU A 147 -1.71 -12.35 19.84
CA GLU A 147 -1.33 -12.82 21.19
C GLU A 147 0.18 -13.12 21.28
N GLU A 148 0.81 -13.52 20.18
CA GLU A 148 2.27 -13.73 20.08
C GLU A 148 3.02 -12.49 19.57
N GLY A 149 2.37 -11.34 19.50
CA GLY A 149 2.98 -10.05 19.16
C GLY A 149 3.12 -9.79 17.65
N ILE A 150 2.44 -10.56 16.79
CA ILE A 150 2.42 -10.32 15.34
C ILE A 150 1.08 -9.71 14.93
N LEU A 151 1.09 -8.40 14.66
CA LEU A 151 -0.10 -7.66 14.28
C LEU A 151 -0.50 -7.98 12.83
N LEU A 152 -1.61 -8.65 12.64
CA LEU A 152 -2.20 -8.99 11.35
C LEU A 152 -3.58 -8.35 11.18
N SER A 153 -3.87 -7.86 9.97
CA SER A 153 -5.18 -7.29 9.66
C SER A 153 -6.08 -8.34 9.00
N ALA A 154 -7.15 -8.75 9.68
CA ALA A 154 -8.20 -9.59 9.10
C ALA A 154 -9.16 -8.74 8.27
N ILE A 155 -9.24 -9.00 6.97
CA ILE A 155 -10.16 -8.35 6.03
C ILE A 155 -11.29 -9.31 5.71
N ARG A 156 -12.52 -8.84 5.88
CA ARG A 156 -13.75 -9.64 5.78
C ARG A 156 -14.89 -8.86 5.12
N PRO A 157 -16.01 -9.49 4.80
CA PRO A 157 -17.18 -8.78 4.32
C PRO A 157 -17.61 -7.62 5.25
N PRO A 158 -18.12 -6.50 4.72
CA PRO A 158 -18.41 -6.24 3.31
C PRO A 158 -17.21 -5.73 2.49
N THR A 159 -16.01 -5.60 3.09
CA THR A 159 -14.80 -5.08 2.40
C THR A 159 -14.34 -6.01 1.27
N VAL A 160 -14.56 -7.31 1.43
CA VAL A 160 -14.28 -8.34 0.42
C VAL A 160 -15.53 -9.21 0.24
N PRO A 161 -15.70 -9.92 -0.90
CA PRO A 161 -16.82 -10.84 -1.09
C PRO A 161 -16.88 -11.94 -0.04
N ALA A 162 -18.08 -12.44 0.25
CA ALA A 162 -18.27 -13.59 1.14
C ALA A 162 -17.45 -14.81 0.67
N GLY A 163 -16.88 -15.55 1.60
CA GLY A 163 -16.02 -16.70 1.30
C GLY A 163 -14.60 -16.33 0.84
N THR A 164 -14.22 -15.06 0.90
CA THR A 164 -12.88 -14.59 0.51
C THR A 164 -12.18 -13.79 1.60
N SER A 165 -12.56 -14.01 2.85
CA SER A 165 -11.89 -13.41 4.01
C SER A 165 -10.40 -13.76 4.02
N ARG A 166 -9.57 -12.81 4.38
CA ARG A 166 -8.12 -12.91 4.23
C ARG A 166 -7.36 -12.13 5.28
N ILE A 167 -6.14 -12.54 5.53
CA ILE A 167 -5.16 -11.69 6.18
C ILE A 167 -4.57 -10.74 5.13
N ARG A 168 -4.50 -9.45 5.45
CA ARG A 168 -3.70 -8.47 4.74
C ARG A 168 -2.39 -8.26 5.49
N LEU A 169 -1.37 -8.98 5.08
CA LEU A 169 -0.02 -8.79 5.57
C LEU A 169 0.62 -7.63 4.82
N THR A 170 1.25 -6.70 5.55
CA THR A 170 1.93 -5.55 4.96
C THR A 170 3.37 -5.52 5.45
N VAL A 171 4.30 -5.56 4.51
CA VAL A 171 5.73 -5.45 4.77
C VAL A 171 6.15 -3.97 4.70
N THR A 172 7.17 -3.59 5.46
CA THR A 172 7.77 -2.25 5.42
C THR A 172 9.27 -2.31 5.20
N ALA A 173 9.85 -1.20 4.73
CA ALA A 173 11.30 -1.07 4.60
C ALA A 173 12.04 -1.07 5.96
N ALA A 174 11.32 -0.82 7.05
CA ALA A 174 11.91 -0.79 8.39
C ALA A 174 12.06 -2.17 9.02
N HIS A 175 11.35 -3.19 8.56
CA HIS A 175 11.47 -4.54 9.09
C HIS A 175 12.88 -5.10 8.88
N THR A 176 13.37 -5.81 9.91
CA THR A 176 14.59 -6.62 9.81
C THR A 176 14.24 -8.04 9.35
N LYS A 177 15.24 -8.79 8.91
CA LYS A 177 15.05 -10.19 8.50
C LYS A 177 14.59 -11.05 9.68
N GLU A 178 15.13 -10.80 10.87
CA GLU A 178 14.79 -11.50 12.12
C GLU A 178 13.31 -11.27 12.50
N GLU A 179 12.80 -10.05 12.32
CA GLU A 179 11.38 -9.75 12.56
C GLU A 179 10.48 -10.47 11.55
N LEU A 180 10.89 -10.52 10.28
CA LEU A 180 10.16 -11.23 9.23
C LEU A 180 10.17 -12.75 9.47
N ASP A 181 11.31 -13.33 9.86
CA ASP A 181 11.44 -14.75 10.20
C ASP A 181 10.57 -15.11 11.40
N ARG A 182 10.58 -14.27 12.45
CA ARG A 182 9.70 -14.44 13.60
C ARG A 182 8.22 -14.42 13.21
N ALA A 183 7.84 -13.46 12.37
CA ALA A 183 6.47 -13.36 11.89
C ALA A 183 6.04 -14.63 11.15
N VAL A 184 6.89 -15.15 10.26
CA VAL A 184 6.60 -16.40 9.53
C VAL A 184 6.50 -17.59 10.48
N ALA A 185 7.38 -17.69 11.47
CA ALA A 185 7.35 -18.79 12.45
C ALA A 185 6.03 -18.82 13.23
N VAL A 186 5.58 -17.68 13.75
CA VAL A 186 4.28 -17.54 14.44
C VAL A 186 3.12 -17.83 13.50
N MET A 187 3.14 -17.26 12.31
CA MET A 187 2.10 -17.49 11.30
C MET A 187 1.97 -18.97 10.95
N LYS A 188 3.09 -19.67 10.76
CA LYS A 188 3.12 -21.10 10.47
C LYS A 188 2.55 -21.93 11.62
N ALA A 189 2.89 -21.61 12.87
CA ALA A 189 2.43 -22.34 14.05
C ALA A 189 0.90 -22.33 14.21
N HIS A 190 0.25 -21.26 13.75
CA HIS A 190 -1.20 -21.09 13.88
C HIS A 190 -1.95 -21.22 12.55
N PHE A 191 -1.23 -21.46 11.44
CA PHE A 191 -1.87 -21.54 10.13
C PHE A 191 -2.88 -22.69 10.11
N PRO A 192 -4.15 -22.46 9.74
CA PRO A 192 -5.14 -23.51 9.72
C PRO A 192 -4.77 -24.51 8.59
N LEU A 193 -4.39 -25.70 8.99
CA LEU A 193 -4.22 -26.82 8.05
C LEU A 193 -5.58 -27.13 7.41
N PRO A 194 -5.57 -27.58 6.13
CA PRO A 194 -6.80 -27.92 5.42
C PRO A 194 -7.57 -29.07 6.06
#